data_80c22a92944e0242a866af1bd8c6e203
#
_entry.id   80c22a92944e0242a866af1bd8c6e203
#
_cell.length_a   1.000
_cell.length_b   1.000
_cell.length_c   1.000
_cell.angle_alpha   90.00
_cell.angle_beta   90.00
_cell.angle_gamma   90.00
#
_symmetry.space_group_name_H-M   'P 1'
#
loop_
_entity.id
_entity.type
_entity.pdbx_description
1 polymer ?
#
loop_
_entity_poly.entity_id
_entity_poly.type
_entity_poly.pdbx_seq_one_letter_code
_entity_poly.pdbx_strand_id
1 'polypeptide(L)'
;LYLRYLSKRESRELLEKLKKDFKLVQEFDHIIVSETVLKDKKIKIYIGVSSTEKIPLAIDLVEEFIPAIHALNKDLMKINYVKIDQGALPRILNGADVMAPGIVETSDFKINDLVGVREFERSLYIALEKLS
;
A
#
# COMPACT_ATOMS: atom_id res chain seq x y z
N LEU A 1 18.68 -5.02 -10.16
CA LEU A 1 18.21 -4.96 -8.78
C LEU A 1 19.28 -4.39 -7.87
N TYR A 2 18.95 -3.38 -7.14
CA TYR A 2 19.86 -2.68 -6.23
C TYR A 2 19.24 -2.59 -4.84
N LEU A 3 19.97 -3.02 -3.83
CA LEU A 3 19.53 -3.00 -2.42
C LEU A 3 20.50 -2.15 -1.59
N ARG A 4 19.97 -1.30 -0.75
CA ARG A 4 20.78 -0.58 0.25
C ARG A 4 19.96 -0.23 1.48
N TYR A 5 20.63 -0.04 2.59
CA TYR A 5 20.00 0.55 3.78
C TYR A 5 19.91 2.05 3.59
N LEU A 6 18.80 2.63 3.99
CA LEU A 6 18.65 4.08 4.07
C LEU A 6 19.51 4.63 5.21
N SER A 7 20.00 5.86 5.04
CA SER A 7 20.63 6.58 6.13
C SER A 7 19.61 6.87 7.24
N LYS A 8 20.07 7.27 8.42
CA LYS A 8 19.20 7.67 9.51
C LYS A 8 18.25 8.80 9.10
N ARG A 9 18.75 9.77 8.36
CA ARG A 9 17.95 10.91 7.88
C ARG A 9 16.89 10.45 6.87
N GLU A 10 17.29 9.66 5.90
CA GLU A 10 16.35 9.11 4.90
C GLU A 10 15.27 8.26 5.57
N SER A 11 15.66 7.40 6.51
CA SER A 11 14.71 6.56 7.24
C SER A 11 13.71 7.39 8.02
N ARG A 12 14.17 8.45 8.70
CA ARG A 12 13.30 9.34 9.45
C ARG A 12 12.29 10.03 8.54
N GLU A 13 12.76 10.55 7.42
CA GLU A 13 11.89 11.22 6.44
C GLU A 13 10.84 10.28 5.89
N LEU A 14 11.22 9.04 5.56
CA LEU A 14 10.28 8.05 5.07
C LEU A 14 9.24 7.68 6.12
N LEU A 15 9.68 7.40 7.35
CA LEU A 15 8.76 7.02 8.42
C LEU A 15 7.79 8.15 8.77
N GLU A 16 8.25 9.40 8.76
CA GLU A 16 7.37 10.54 8.95
C GLU A 16 6.32 10.65 7.85
N LYS A 17 6.73 10.42 6.60
CA LYS A 17 5.80 10.41 5.47
C LYS A 17 4.76 9.31 5.62
N LEU A 18 5.15 8.10 6.00
CA LEU A 18 4.24 6.99 6.21
C LEU A 18 3.28 7.25 7.38
N LYS A 19 3.76 7.89 8.45
CA LYS A 19 2.89 8.29 9.57
C LYS A 19 1.87 9.33 9.14
N LYS A 20 2.29 10.31 8.35
CA LYS A 20 1.42 11.38 7.88
C LYS A 20 0.40 10.88 6.87
N ASP A 21 0.85 10.15 5.86
CA ASP A 21 0.00 9.75 4.73
C ASP A 21 -0.85 8.51 5.01
N PHE A 22 -0.31 7.55 5.78
CA PHE A 22 -0.94 6.25 5.99
C PHE A 22 -1.03 5.83 7.46
N LYS A 23 -0.77 6.74 8.39
CA LYS A 23 -0.92 6.51 9.83
C LYS A 23 -0.14 5.30 10.36
N LEU A 24 1.09 5.13 9.88
CA LEU A 24 1.96 4.05 10.33
C LEU A 24 2.06 4.05 11.87
N VAL A 25 1.87 2.86 12.47
CA VAL A 25 1.85 2.70 13.94
C VAL A 25 3.05 1.94 14.49
N GLN A 26 3.95 1.45 13.65
CA GLN A 26 5.11 0.66 14.09
C GLN A 26 6.41 1.38 13.81
N GLU A 27 7.37 1.26 14.73
CA GLU A 27 8.73 1.73 14.55
C GLU A 27 9.59 0.62 13.94
N PHE A 28 10.64 1.02 13.19
CA PHE A 28 11.58 0.10 12.58
C PHE A 28 13.01 0.56 12.86
N ASP A 29 13.89 -0.40 13.12
CA ASP A 29 15.31 -0.10 13.40
C ASP A 29 16.02 0.39 12.15
N HIS A 30 15.69 -0.19 11.01
CA HIS A 30 16.30 0.11 9.72
C HIS A 30 15.28 0.03 8.61
N ILE A 31 15.56 0.76 7.52
CA ILE A 31 14.79 0.66 6.27
C ILE A 31 15.75 0.25 5.17
N ILE A 32 15.37 -0.75 4.40
CA ILE A 32 16.06 -1.13 3.18
C ILE A 32 15.24 -0.61 2.01
N VAL A 33 15.91 -0.02 1.02
CA VAL A 33 15.29 0.29 -0.26
C VAL A 33 15.78 -0.69 -1.33
N SER A 34 14.85 -1.26 -2.05
CA SER A 34 15.10 -2.10 -3.22
C SER A 34 14.74 -1.30 -4.46
N GLU A 35 15.70 -1.05 -5.33
CA GLU A 35 15.47 -0.32 -6.58
C GLU A 35 15.53 -1.25 -7.77
N THR A 36 14.60 -1.07 -8.70
CA THR A 36 14.60 -1.78 -9.97
C THR A 36 14.08 -0.85 -11.06
N VAL A 37 14.34 -1.23 -12.32
CA VAL A 37 13.82 -0.49 -13.46
C VAL A 37 12.79 -1.36 -14.16
N LEU A 38 11.58 -0.84 -14.34
CA LEU A 38 10.50 -1.53 -15.03
C LEU A 38 9.91 -0.56 -16.06
N LYS A 39 9.99 -0.94 -17.35
CA LYS A 39 9.50 -0.09 -18.46
C LYS A 39 10.07 1.33 -18.38
N ASP A 40 11.39 1.43 -18.22
CA ASP A 40 12.14 2.69 -18.11
C ASP A 40 11.80 3.55 -16.88
N LYS A 41 11.01 3.03 -15.94
CA LYS A 41 10.72 3.71 -14.68
C LYS A 41 11.51 3.08 -13.54
N LYS A 42 12.11 3.93 -12.71
CA LYS A 42 12.79 3.49 -11.50
C LYS A 42 11.74 3.30 -10.41
N ILE A 43 11.59 2.06 -9.95
CA ILE A 43 10.64 1.70 -8.91
C ILE A 43 11.43 1.40 -7.63
N LYS A 44 10.97 1.92 -6.51
CA LYS A 44 11.57 1.69 -5.20
C LYS A 44 10.58 1.00 -4.28
N ILE A 45 11.05 -0.04 -3.60
CA ILE A 45 10.28 -0.72 -2.56
C ILE A 45 11.00 -0.49 -1.25
N TYR A 46 10.29 0.06 -0.28
CA TYR A 46 10.83 0.32 1.06
C TYR A 46 10.43 -0.78 2.00
N ILE A 47 11.40 -1.38 2.67
CA ILE A 47 11.24 -2.53 3.54
C ILE A 47 11.65 -2.14 4.96
N GLY A 48 10.72 -2.24 5.89
CA GLY A 48 11.00 -2.04 7.32
C GLY A 48 11.66 -3.26 7.92
N VAL A 49 12.72 -3.04 8.67
CA VAL A 49 13.48 -4.10 9.34
C VAL A 49 13.38 -3.89 10.84
N SER A 50 12.89 -4.90 11.54
CA SER A 50 12.91 -4.97 13.00
C SER A 50 13.72 -6.17 13.44
N SER A 51 13.86 -6.36 14.75
CA SER A 51 14.61 -7.51 15.29
C SER A 51 14.04 -8.86 14.89
N THR A 52 12.76 -8.92 14.54
CA THR A 52 12.05 -10.18 14.30
C THR A 52 11.61 -10.39 12.86
N GLU A 53 11.51 -9.31 12.06
CA GLU A 53 10.91 -9.45 10.73
C GLU A 53 11.34 -8.34 9.77
N LYS A 54 11.10 -8.62 8.49
CA LYS A 54 11.25 -7.64 7.39
C LYS A 54 9.90 -7.53 6.70
N ILE A 55 9.38 -6.32 6.60
CA ILE A 55 8.04 -6.07 6.05
C ILE A 55 8.12 -5.00 4.96
N PRO A 56 7.65 -5.29 3.75
CA PRO A 56 7.46 -4.24 2.74
C PRO A 56 6.46 -3.20 3.27
N LEU A 57 6.82 -1.93 3.23
CA LEU A 57 6.00 -0.85 3.75
C LEU A 57 5.36 -0.01 2.67
N ALA A 58 6.10 0.31 1.62
CA ALA A 58 5.63 1.23 0.60
C ALA A 58 6.38 1.03 -0.71
N ILE A 59 5.75 1.46 -1.78
CA ILE A 59 6.30 1.39 -3.13
C ILE A 59 6.24 2.78 -3.74
N ASP A 60 7.38 3.26 -4.23
CA ASP A 60 7.48 4.51 -4.96
C ASP A 60 7.49 4.19 -6.46
N LEU A 61 6.43 4.57 -7.14
CA LEU A 61 6.23 4.35 -8.57
C LEU A 61 6.58 5.59 -9.40
N VAL A 62 7.31 6.55 -8.81
CA VAL A 62 7.65 7.85 -9.40
C VAL A 62 6.47 8.82 -9.39
N GLU A 63 5.36 8.47 -10.03
CA GLU A 63 4.16 9.32 -10.08
C GLU A 63 3.25 9.13 -8.87
N GLU A 64 3.38 7.99 -8.19
CA GLU A 64 2.59 7.64 -7.03
C GLU A 64 3.43 6.98 -5.96
N PHE A 65 3.09 7.26 -4.72
CA PHE A 65 3.65 6.61 -3.55
C PHE A 65 2.54 5.85 -2.86
N ILE A 66 2.64 4.51 -2.85
CA ILE A 66 1.55 3.66 -2.36
C ILE A 66 2.00 2.81 -1.17
N PRO A 67 1.08 2.53 -0.22
CA PRO A 67 1.39 1.62 0.88
C PRO A 67 1.39 0.17 0.39
N ALA A 68 2.18 -0.69 1.02
CA ALA A 68 2.19 -2.10 0.69
C ALA A 68 0.94 -2.79 1.24
N ILE A 69 0.29 -3.61 0.42
CA ILE A 69 -0.92 -4.34 0.81
C ILE A 69 -0.67 -5.23 2.03
N HIS A 70 0.47 -5.89 2.07
CA HIS A 70 0.83 -6.75 3.21
C HIS A 70 0.84 -5.97 4.53
N ALA A 71 1.42 -4.77 4.54
CA ALA A 71 1.46 -3.93 5.73
C ALA A 71 0.07 -3.43 6.13
N LEU A 72 -0.78 -3.11 5.15
CA LEU A 72 -2.18 -2.77 5.41
C LEU A 72 -2.92 -3.94 6.06
N ASN A 73 -2.72 -5.15 5.57
CA ASN A 73 -3.37 -6.36 6.11
C ASN A 73 -2.84 -6.77 7.49
N LYS A 74 -1.66 -6.27 7.86
CA LYS A 74 -1.14 -6.43 9.23
C LYS A 74 -1.56 -5.30 10.16
N ASP A 75 -2.43 -4.40 9.70
CA ASP A 75 -2.90 -3.24 10.46
C ASP A 75 -1.79 -2.27 10.87
N LEU A 76 -0.69 -2.25 10.15
CA LEU A 76 0.40 -1.31 10.42
C LEU A 76 0.12 0.08 9.88
N MET A 77 -0.70 0.18 8.87
CA MET A 77 -1.08 1.44 8.22
C MET A 77 -2.57 1.42 7.89
N LYS A 78 -3.11 2.59 7.57
CA LYS A 78 -4.52 2.76 7.18
C LYS A 78 -4.62 3.55 5.89
N ILE A 79 -5.63 3.22 5.12
CA ILE A 79 -5.98 3.91 3.89
C ILE A 79 -7.50 3.91 3.75
N ASN A 80 -8.04 4.89 3.04
CA ASN A 80 -9.45 4.86 2.69
C ASN A 80 -9.75 3.62 1.85
N TYR A 81 -10.94 3.08 1.97
CA TYR A 81 -11.23 1.78 1.36
C TYR A 81 -12.64 1.69 0.80
N VAL A 82 -12.79 0.74 -0.11
CA VAL A 82 -14.09 0.19 -0.52
C VAL A 82 -14.05 -1.31 -0.27
N LYS A 83 -15.16 -1.87 0.21
CA LYS A 83 -15.33 -3.31 0.37
C LYS A 83 -16.24 -3.81 -0.72
N ILE A 84 -15.83 -4.86 -1.42
CA ILE A 84 -16.58 -5.42 -2.53
C ILE A 84 -17.31 -6.68 -2.12
N ASP A 85 -18.41 -6.97 -2.81
CA ASP A 85 -19.18 -8.19 -2.57
C ASP A 85 -18.48 -9.42 -3.17
N GLN A 86 -18.99 -10.59 -2.83
CA GLN A 86 -18.42 -11.85 -3.27
C GLN A 86 -18.45 -12.00 -4.80
N GLY A 87 -19.48 -11.49 -5.45
CA GLY A 87 -19.61 -11.57 -6.91
C GLY A 87 -18.60 -10.70 -7.66
N ALA A 88 -18.18 -9.60 -7.08
CA ALA A 88 -17.18 -8.71 -7.70
C ALA A 88 -15.75 -9.24 -7.58
N LEU A 89 -15.47 -10.06 -6.57
CA LEU A 89 -14.12 -10.50 -6.26
C LEU A 89 -13.38 -11.15 -7.46
N PRO A 90 -13.96 -12.14 -8.16
CA PRO A 90 -13.23 -12.76 -9.30
C PRO A 90 -12.88 -11.76 -10.40
N ARG A 91 -13.75 -10.78 -10.65
CA ARG A 91 -13.52 -9.77 -11.69
C ARG A 91 -12.37 -8.84 -11.29
N ILE A 92 -12.31 -8.43 -10.03
CA ILE A 92 -11.23 -7.57 -9.52
C ILE A 92 -9.90 -8.33 -9.55
N LEU A 93 -9.89 -9.59 -9.17
CA LEU A 93 -8.68 -10.42 -9.22
C LEU A 93 -8.18 -10.64 -10.65
N ASN A 94 -9.06 -10.52 -11.64
CA ASN A 94 -8.69 -10.59 -13.05
C ASN A 94 -8.37 -9.21 -13.66
N GLY A 95 -8.24 -8.18 -12.83
CA GLY A 95 -7.80 -6.86 -13.29
C GLY A 95 -8.91 -5.90 -13.68
N ALA A 96 -10.18 -6.23 -13.43
CA ALA A 96 -11.27 -5.30 -13.68
C ALA A 96 -11.30 -4.19 -12.64
N ASP A 97 -11.81 -3.03 -13.04
CA ASP A 97 -12.03 -1.92 -12.12
C ASP A 97 -13.21 -2.20 -11.18
N VAL A 98 -13.18 -1.61 -10.01
CA VAL A 98 -14.29 -1.68 -9.06
C VAL A 98 -15.44 -0.83 -9.59
N MET A 99 -16.63 -1.44 -9.66
CA MET A 99 -17.85 -0.77 -10.10
C MET A 99 -18.78 -0.57 -8.90
N ALA A 100 -19.49 0.57 -8.88
CA ALA A 100 -20.36 0.94 -7.78
C ALA A 100 -21.34 -0.19 -7.33
N PRO A 101 -21.99 -0.92 -8.23
CA PRO A 101 -22.90 -1.99 -7.79
C PRO A 101 -22.22 -3.11 -6.99
N GLY A 102 -20.92 -3.29 -7.12
CA GLY A 102 -20.18 -4.29 -6.35
C GLY A 102 -19.70 -3.82 -4.98
N ILE A 103 -19.91 -2.56 -4.64
CA ILE A 103 -19.44 -1.99 -3.36
C ILE A 103 -20.50 -2.18 -2.29
N VAL A 104 -20.13 -2.82 -1.17
CA VAL A 104 -21.04 -3.08 -0.04
C VAL A 104 -20.76 -2.20 1.17
N GLU A 105 -19.56 -1.65 1.24
CA GLU A 105 -19.15 -0.75 2.33
C GLU A 105 -18.04 0.16 1.81
N THR A 106 -17.97 1.37 2.33
CA THR A 106 -16.90 2.31 1.96
C THR A 106 -16.58 3.24 3.13
N SER A 107 -15.32 3.62 3.25
CA SER A 107 -14.94 4.79 4.04
C SER A 107 -15.16 6.05 3.19
N ASP A 108 -15.07 7.23 3.79
CA ASP A 108 -15.12 8.47 3.03
C ASP A 108 -13.85 8.63 2.20
N PHE A 109 -14.04 9.02 0.94
CA PHE A 109 -12.91 9.38 0.06
C PHE A 109 -13.38 10.37 -1.00
N LYS A 110 -12.41 11.02 -1.64
CA LYS A 110 -12.68 11.97 -2.72
C LYS A 110 -12.34 11.33 -4.06
N ILE A 111 -12.93 11.87 -5.12
CA ILE A 111 -12.61 11.45 -6.49
C ILE A 111 -11.09 11.55 -6.71
N ASN A 112 -10.53 10.52 -7.31
CA ASN A 112 -9.09 10.35 -7.60
C ASN A 112 -8.22 10.06 -6.39
N ASP A 113 -8.80 9.90 -5.20
CA ASP A 113 -8.04 9.37 -4.07
C ASP A 113 -7.62 7.93 -4.32
N LEU A 114 -6.47 7.57 -3.81
CA LEU A 114 -6.05 6.17 -3.76
C LEU A 114 -6.85 5.48 -2.66
N VAL A 115 -7.51 4.40 -2.99
CA VAL A 115 -8.26 3.61 -2.01
C VAL A 115 -7.81 2.15 -2.04
N GLY A 116 -7.92 1.50 -0.89
CA GLY A 116 -7.72 0.06 -0.80
C GLY A 116 -9.02 -0.66 -1.11
N VAL A 117 -8.93 -1.77 -1.82
CA VAL A 117 -10.05 -2.64 -2.12
C VAL A 117 -10.00 -3.83 -1.17
N ARG A 118 -11.03 -3.98 -0.33
CA ARG A 118 -11.15 -5.06 0.65
C ARG A 118 -12.15 -6.09 0.16
N GLU A 119 -11.82 -7.37 0.35
CA GLU A 119 -12.75 -8.44 0.00
C GLU A 119 -13.79 -8.64 1.13
N PHE A 120 -14.89 -9.32 0.78
CA PHE A 120 -16.08 -9.42 1.62
C PHE A 120 -15.89 -10.24 2.91
N GLU A 121 -15.26 -11.42 2.84
CA GLU A 121 -15.26 -12.36 3.96
C GLU A 121 -14.42 -11.92 5.15
N ARG A 122 -13.15 -11.60 4.91
CA ARG A 122 -12.17 -11.29 5.96
C ARG A 122 -11.77 -9.84 5.99
N SER A 123 -12.33 -9.04 5.09
CA SER A 123 -11.95 -7.62 4.94
C SER A 123 -10.47 -7.42 4.63
N LEU A 124 -9.83 -8.38 3.97
CA LEU A 124 -8.43 -8.23 3.56
C LEU A 124 -8.32 -7.34 2.34
N TYR A 125 -7.30 -6.51 2.31
CA TYR A 125 -6.98 -5.73 1.13
C TYR A 125 -6.44 -6.66 0.04
N ILE A 126 -6.94 -6.51 -1.17
CA ILE A 126 -6.54 -7.30 -2.34
C ILE A 126 -6.02 -6.46 -3.49
N ALA A 127 -6.25 -5.15 -3.46
CA ALA A 127 -5.83 -4.24 -4.51
C ALA A 127 -5.82 -2.80 -3.99
N LEU A 128 -5.20 -1.93 -4.75
CA LEU A 128 -5.27 -0.48 -4.56
C LEU A 128 -5.72 0.14 -5.87
N GLU A 129 -6.62 1.10 -5.81
CA GLU A 129 -7.15 1.78 -7.00
C GLU A 129 -7.35 3.27 -6.74
N LYS A 130 -7.28 4.05 -7.82
CA LYS A 130 -7.82 5.41 -7.83
C LYS A 130 -9.22 5.34 -8.40
N LEU A 131 -10.20 5.74 -7.63
CA LEU A 131 -11.59 5.75 -8.05
C LEU A 131 -11.98 7.13 -8.58
N SER A 132 -12.56 7.14 -9.77
CA SER A 132 -13.00 8.35 -10.45
C SER A 132 -14.53 8.47 -10.49
#